data_7d2c00c2990c7bfe9e4aeefbeacf6c8e
#
_entry.id   7d2c00c2990c7bfe9e4aeefbeacf6c8e
#
_cell.length_a   1.000
_cell.length_b   1.000
_cell.length_c   1.000
_cell.angle_alpha   90.00
_cell.angle_beta   90.00
_cell.angle_gamma   90.00
#
_symmetry.space_group_name_H-M   'P 1'
#
loop_
_entity.id
_entity.type
_entity.pdbx_description
1 polymer ?
#
loop_
_entity_poly.entity_id
_entity_poly.type
_entity_poly.pdbx_seq_one_letter_code
_entity_poly.pdbx_strand_id
1 'polypeptide(L)'
;MEPVLPGRAGQPPWAFAAHPSAYLVVALTFAAIVAGSFGLAVTMRAARLGWSVPPRVLLTTGLIAAAVLVLLPPFGSSDHLSYAAYGRMLATGHNPYLTTPNALARLGDPIARAVEDWRTSPSVYGVLATGGQALASLIGGTSVRLTVFVLSLLNLAGFAGTGLLLHRLAAGDRSRQLRAALLWTCNPLLLLVLVAGAHVDSQAIVFGVAAVAAFALALREVSAGATWRCVSWAFAAGLLAGLGFAVKLSMLLVAVGLAAACLVVWPVPARAAREGAAREPAPGRDRAGLPGRAHRRVPSGDRAGVPGRDRAGVCGRGRAWAPAASALAGLAAGFAAVAAAALAIGGLTSLRPALRAGSYVAIGTPWRWVRAAIGLITSEGVADDIVKVAAAVTVLALAWLLLRGLPGPDGTSSLEGRSWLMTPAGAADPQAAAGIAGLAALAFVLAWLTAGPYVLPWYDGLAWALLPLLPWSAIDWLVLARTTALAIGYLPARGIAMPAGLGWLVTVVRRGVTPALLLLVALLLVVTVRSRKAARP
;
A
#
# COMPACT_ATOMS: atom_id res chain seq x y z
N MET A 1 1.07 18.35 27.56
CA MET A 1 1.67 17.35 26.65
C MET A 1 3.16 17.59 26.69
N GLU A 2 3.89 16.73 27.36
CA GLU A 2 5.33 16.85 27.41
C GLU A 2 5.97 16.07 26.28
N PRO A 3 6.60 16.72 25.32
CA PRO A 3 7.38 16.01 24.30
C PRO A 3 8.73 15.54 24.82
N VAL A 4 9.06 15.81 26.07
CA VAL A 4 10.37 15.49 26.65
C VAL A 4 10.43 14.00 26.98
N LEU A 5 11.09 13.26 26.10
CA LEU A 5 11.37 11.85 26.32
C LEU A 5 12.47 11.69 27.39
N PRO A 6 12.35 10.75 28.35
CA PRO A 6 13.40 10.46 29.31
C PRO A 6 14.72 10.06 28.63
N GLY A 7 15.84 10.64 29.08
CA GLY A 7 17.16 10.36 28.50
C GLY A 7 18.21 11.32 29.00
N ARG A 8 19.45 11.22 28.47
CA ARG A 8 20.54 12.10 28.84
C ARG A 8 20.39 13.48 28.18
N ALA A 9 20.86 14.52 28.85
CA ALA A 9 20.91 15.86 28.29
C ALA A 9 21.71 15.88 26.97
N GLY A 10 21.31 16.69 26.01
CA GLY A 10 21.95 16.81 24.69
C GLY A 10 21.68 15.71 23.68
N GLN A 11 21.07 14.57 24.08
CA GLN A 11 20.68 13.53 23.12
C GLN A 11 19.50 13.96 22.26
N PRO A 12 19.47 13.58 20.95
CA PRO A 12 18.28 13.71 20.12
C PRO A 12 17.19 12.69 20.53
N PRO A 13 15.91 12.93 20.15
CA PRO A 13 15.40 14.14 19.51
C PRO A 13 15.34 15.33 20.47
N TRP A 14 15.39 16.55 19.90
CA TRP A 14 15.45 17.76 20.69
C TRP A 14 14.06 18.39 20.82
N ALA A 15 13.73 18.86 22.03
CA ALA A 15 12.49 19.57 22.31
C ALA A 15 12.82 20.94 22.91
N PHE A 16 12.00 21.94 22.58
CA PHE A 16 12.02 23.19 23.32
C PHE A 16 11.38 22.98 24.70
N ALA A 17 11.89 23.68 25.72
CA ALA A 17 11.31 23.71 27.05
C ALA A 17 10.04 24.59 27.07
N ALA A 18 9.05 24.21 26.28
CA ALA A 18 7.76 24.88 26.18
C ALA A 18 6.65 23.95 26.65
N HIS A 19 5.72 24.46 27.43
CA HIS A 19 4.57 23.71 27.95
C HIS A 19 3.25 24.30 27.37
N PRO A 20 2.98 24.12 26.05
CA PRO A 20 1.77 24.64 25.43
C PRO A 20 0.54 23.97 26.03
N SER A 21 -0.55 24.71 26.14
CA SER A 21 -1.83 24.13 26.56
C SER A 21 -2.31 23.06 25.57
N ALA A 22 -3.02 22.04 26.06
CA ALA A 22 -3.58 21.01 25.21
C ALA A 22 -4.53 21.59 24.13
N TYR A 23 -5.24 22.66 24.46
CA TYR A 23 -6.11 23.38 23.50
C TYR A 23 -5.30 23.96 22.33
N LEU A 24 -4.17 24.63 22.63
CA LEU A 24 -3.30 25.20 21.60
C LEU A 24 -2.70 24.11 20.70
N VAL A 25 -2.22 23.01 21.31
CA VAL A 25 -1.66 21.88 20.56
C VAL A 25 -2.70 21.27 19.61
N VAL A 26 -3.92 21.03 20.09
CA VAL A 26 -5.01 20.50 19.28
C VAL A 26 -5.39 21.46 18.17
N ALA A 27 -5.52 22.76 18.48
CA ALA A 27 -5.88 23.78 17.50
C ALA A 27 -4.82 23.91 16.38
N LEU A 28 -3.53 23.96 16.74
CA LEU A 28 -2.43 24.03 15.78
C LEU A 28 -2.34 22.77 14.92
N THR A 29 -2.55 21.59 15.53
CA THR A 29 -2.53 20.32 14.77
C THR A 29 -3.71 20.24 13.82
N PHE A 30 -4.90 20.62 14.26
CA PHE A 30 -6.08 20.70 13.39
C PHE A 30 -5.83 21.67 12.22
N ALA A 31 -5.32 22.87 12.50
CA ALA A 31 -4.99 23.84 11.48
C ALA A 31 -3.94 23.30 10.49
N ALA A 32 -2.91 22.61 10.99
CA ALA A 32 -1.88 21.97 10.13
C ALA A 32 -2.47 20.87 9.24
N ILE A 33 -3.37 20.02 9.76
CA ILE A 33 -4.07 19.00 8.97
C ILE A 33 -4.91 19.65 7.88
N VAL A 34 -5.72 20.66 8.22
CA VAL A 34 -6.60 21.34 7.26
C VAL A 34 -5.78 22.09 6.20
N ALA A 35 -4.80 22.89 6.61
CA ALA A 35 -3.93 23.64 5.69
C ALA A 35 -3.12 22.69 4.79
N GLY A 36 -2.58 21.61 5.36
CA GLY A 36 -1.84 20.60 4.61
C GLY A 36 -2.73 19.86 3.61
N SER A 37 -3.93 19.46 4.00
CA SER A 37 -4.90 18.83 3.10
C SER A 37 -5.33 19.75 1.97
N PHE A 38 -5.64 21.00 2.29
CA PHE A 38 -6.00 22.01 1.30
C PHE A 38 -4.83 22.32 0.35
N GLY A 39 -3.62 22.53 0.88
CA GLY A 39 -2.41 22.76 0.09
C GLY A 39 -2.12 21.57 -0.86
N LEU A 40 -2.25 20.33 -0.38
CA LEU A 40 -2.11 19.15 -1.21
C LEU A 40 -3.20 19.09 -2.30
N ALA A 41 -4.46 19.39 -1.97
CA ALA A 41 -5.55 19.46 -2.93
C ALA A 41 -5.28 20.49 -4.04
N VAL A 42 -4.86 21.70 -3.67
CA VAL A 42 -4.53 22.77 -4.63
C VAL A 42 -3.38 22.34 -5.55
N THR A 43 -2.31 21.78 -5.00
CA THR A 43 -1.14 21.34 -5.80
C THR A 43 -1.47 20.15 -6.69
N MET A 44 -2.29 19.18 -6.23
CA MET A 44 -2.80 18.09 -7.06
C MET A 44 -3.64 18.63 -8.24
N ARG A 45 -4.53 19.59 -7.99
CA ARG A 45 -5.30 20.24 -9.04
C ARG A 45 -4.40 21.00 -10.02
N ALA A 46 -3.47 21.79 -9.52
CA ALA A 46 -2.53 22.56 -10.34
C ALA A 46 -1.68 21.64 -11.23
N ALA A 47 -1.14 20.55 -10.68
CA ALA A 47 -0.38 19.55 -11.43
C ALA A 47 -1.21 18.90 -12.55
N ARG A 48 -2.50 18.60 -12.30
CA ARG A 48 -3.43 18.10 -13.34
C ARG A 48 -3.71 19.12 -14.43
N LEU A 49 -3.61 20.42 -14.13
CA LEU A 49 -3.80 21.52 -15.09
C LEU A 49 -2.50 21.94 -15.78
N GLY A 50 -1.42 21.17 -15.59
CA GLY A 50 -0.15 21.39 -16.29
C GLY A 50 0.90 22.17 -15.49
N TRP A 51 0.62 22.57 -14.23
CA TRP A 51 1.65 23.15 -13.38
C TRP A 51 2.80 22.14 -13.16
N SER A 52 4.01 22.63 -13.28
CA SER A 52 5.20 21.79 -13.22
C SER A 52 6.36 22.54 -12.57
N VAL A 53 7.06 21.83 -11.69
CA VAL A 53 8.36 22.23 -11.13
C VAL A 53 9.33 21.06 -11.33
N PRO A 54 10.65 21.28 -11.22
CA PRO A 54 11.61 20.17 -11.30
C PRO A 54 11.29 19.11 -10.22
N PRO A 55 10.97 17.86 -10.60
CA PRO A 55 10.55 16.84 -9.61
C PRO A 55 11.60 16.56 -8.54
N ARG A 56 12.90 16.73 -8.89
CA ARG A 56 14.01 16.57 -7.94
C ARG A 56 13.98 17.62 -6.83
N VAL A 57 13.53 18.84 -7.12
CA VAL A 57 13.38 19.90 -6.09
C VAL A 57 12.34 19.48 -5.07
N LEU A 58 11.17 19.00 -5.52
CA LEU A 58 10.14 18.53 -4.58
C LEU A 58 10.61 17.29 -3.81
N LEU A 59 11.24 16.33 -4.48
CA LEU A 59 11.78 15.15 -3.81
C LEU A 59 12.75 15.55 -2.69
N THR A 60 13.74 16.39 -2.99
CA THR A 60 14.72 16.87 -2.00
C THR A 60 14.08 17.69 -0.89
N THR A 61 13.18 18.61 -1.21
CA THR A 61 12.48 19.44 -0.20
C THR A 61 11.68 18.55 0.76
N GLY A 62 10.93 17.58 0.24
CA GLY A 62 10.17 16.64 1.07
C GLY A 62 11.08 15.76 1.94
N LEU A 63 12.20 15.30 1.42
CA LEU A 63 13.18 14.52 2.20
C LEU A 63 13.88 15.36 3.28
N ILE A 64 14.21 16.61 2.99
CA ILE A 64 14.77 17.55 3.98
C ILE A 64 13.73 17.82 5.08
N ALA A 65 12.47 18.08 4.71
CA ALA A 65 11.40 18.27 5.69
C ALA A 65 11.24 17.02 6.59
N ALA A 66 11.26 15.83 6.02
CA ALA A 66 11.21 14.58 6.76
C ALA A 66 12.41 14.42 7.72
N ALA A 67 13.62 14.74 7.26
CA ALA A 67 14.84 14.69 8.08
C ALA A 67 14.78 15.68 9.25
N VAL A 68 14.28 16.90 9.02
CA VAL A 68 14.09 17.90 10.09
C VAL A 68 13.07 17.43 11.12
N LEU A 69 11.95 16.83 10.68
CA LEU A 69 10.92 16.32 11.60
C LEU A 69 11.45 15.22 12.52
N VAL A 70 12.36 14.38 12.04
CA VAL A 70 12.97 13.30 12.85
C VAL A 70 13.87 13.83 13.98
N LEU A 71 14.39 15.06 13.85
CA LEU A 71 15.16 15.70 14.92
C LEU A 71 14.28 16.15 16.11
N LEU A 72 12.96 16.17 15.92
CA LEU A 72 11.98 16.51 16.95
C LEU A 72 11.37 15.26 17.56
N PRO A 73 10.89 15.31 18.82
CA PRO A 73 10.18 14.20 19.43
C PRO A 73 8.95 13.79 18.60
N PRO A 74 8.68 12.48 18.48
CA PRO A 74 7.51 12.01 17.76
C PRO A 74 6.22 12.60 18.31
N PHE A 75 5.32 12.92 17.37
CA PHE A 75 4.09 13.63 17.64
C PHE A 75 2.88 12.86 17.08
N GLY A 76 1.73 12.98 17.72
CA GLY A 76 0.47 12.45 17.19
C GLY A 76 0.15 11.00 17.56
N SER A 77 1.09 10.25 18.17
CA SER A 77 0.87 8.89 18.68
C SER A 77 1.88 8.57 19.76
N SER A 78 1.56 7.63 20.66
CA SER A 78 2.49 7.08 21.65
C SER A 78 3.08 5.71 21.23
N ASP A 79 2.77 5.24 20.03
CA ASP A 79 3.21 3.92 19.53
C ASP A 79 4.73 3.73 19.55
N HIS A 80 5.50 4.80 19.31
CA HIS A 80 6.95 4.79 19.36
C HIS A 80 7.52 4.36 20.74
N LEU A 81 6.78 4.62 21.82
CA LEU A 81 7.16 4.15 23.16
C LEU A 81 6.95 2.64 23.31
N SER A 82 5.87 2.13 22.71
CA SER A 82 5.62 0.68 22.65
C SER A 82 6.68 -0.03 21.81
N TYR A 83 7.08 0.56 20.66
CA TYR A 83 8.18 0.02 19.84
C TYR A 83 9.50 -0.04 20.62
N ALA A 84 9.82 1.02 21.37
CA ALA A 84 11.01 1.04 22.22
C ALA A 84 10.96 -0.08 23.29
N ALA A 85 9.81 -0.31 23.92
CA ALA A 85 9.64 -1.37 24.90
C ALA A 85 9.73 -2.78 24.29
N TYR A 86 9.14 -3.00 23.10
CA TYR A 86 9.26 -4.30 22.42
C TYR A 86 10.70 -4.60 22.01
N GLY A 87 11.43 -3.59 21.50
CA GLY A 87 12.87 -3.72 21.24
C GLY A 87 13.67 -3.99 22.50
N ARG A 88 13.33 -3.32 23.61
CA ARG A 88 13.98 -3.53 24.91
C ARG A 88 13.77 -4.95 25.43
N MET A 89 12.55 -5.50 25.29
CA MET A 89 12.28 -6.88 25.65
C MET A 89 13.25 -7.83 24.94
N LEU A 90 13.33 -7.73 23.60
CA LEU A 90 14.23 -8.61 22.83
C LEU A 90 15.70 -8.39 23.22
N ALA A 91 16.14 -7.14 23.36
CA ALA A 91 17.52 -6.81 23.74
C ALA A 91 17.92 -7.31 25.14
N THR A 92 16.93 -7.55 26.02
CA THR A 92 17.13 -8.06 27.38
C THR A 92 16.74 -9.53 27.55
N GLY A 93 16.59 -10.28 26.47
CA GLY A 93 16.32 -11.72 26.47
C GLY A 93 14.87 -12.12 26.77
N HIS A 94 13.93 -11.17 26.72
CA HIS A 94 12.50 -11.45 26.89
C HIS A 94 11.83 -11.60 25.51
N ASN A 95 10.88 -12.53 25.41
CA ASN A 95 10.10 -12.70 24.19
C ASN A 95 9.01 -11.60 24.06
N PRO A 96 9.12 -10.66 23.11
CA PRO A 96 8.19 -9.53 22.98
C PRO A 96 6.77 -9.95 22.52
N TYR A 97 6.58 -11.18 22.04
CA TYR A 97 5.28 -11.72 21.63
C TYR A 97 4.51 -12.37 22.80
N LEU A 98 5.18 -12.60 23.92
CA LEU A 98 4.61 -13.18 25.14
C LEU A 98 4.67 -12.22 26.32
N THR A 99 5.64 -11.30 26.32
CA THR A 99 5.85 -10.32 27.39
C THR A 99 5.12 -9.01 27.05
N THR A 100 4.53 -8.38 28.05
CA THR A 100 3.88 -7.07 27.92
C THR A 100 4.76 -5.95 28.47
N PRO A 101 4.60 -4.69 28.00
CA PRO A 101 5.31 -3.54 28.59
C PRO A 101 5.13 -3.45 30.11
N ASN A 102 3.93 -3.70 30.65
CA ASN A 102 3.69 -3.73 32.09
C ASN A 102 4.52 -4.79 32.83
N ALA A 103 4.69 -5.97 32.24
CA ALA A 103 5.48 -7.03 32.87
C ALA A 103 6.95 -6.58 33.01
N LEU A 104 7.54 -6.02 31.94
CA LEU A 104 8.91 -5.51 31.95
C LEU A 104 9.06 -4.27 32.86
N ALA A 105 8.05 -3.40 32.91
CA ALA A 105 8.05 -2.23 33.81
C ALA A 105 8.06 -2.60 35.28
N ARG A 106 7.41 -3.72 35.66
CA ARG A 106 7.45 -4.26 37.04
C ARG A 106 8.86 -4.76 37.45
N LEU A 107 9.67 -5.16 36.47
CA LEU A 107 11.07 -5.54 36.68
C LEU A 107 12.00 -4.31 36.82
N GLY A 108 11.43 -3.11 36.77
CA GLY A 108 12.19 -1.87 36.98
C GLY A 108 12.73 -1.23 35.70
N ASP A 109 12.43 -1.77 34.51
CA ASP A 109 12.98 -1.24 33.25
C ASP A 109 12.46 0.17 32.94
N PRO A 110 13.36 1.16 32.73
CA PRO A 110 12.97 2.55 32.51
C PRO A 110 12.26 2.78 31.16
N ILE A 111 12.60 2.00 30.12
CA ILE A 111 11.98 2.11 28.80
C ILE A 111 10.52 1.65 28.88
N ALA A 112 10.27 0.51 29.51
CA ALA A 112 8.94 -0.05 29.66
C ALA A 112 8.03 0.82 30.55
N ARG A 113 8.60 1.52 31.56
CA ARG A 113 7.85 2.47 32.40
C ARG A 113 7.36 3.70 31.62
N ALA A 114 8.06 4.10 30.56
CA ALA A 114 7.69 5.24 29.73
C ALA A 114 6.53 4.95 28.76
N VAL A 115 6.12 3.69 28.61
CA VAL A 115 5.00 3.32 27.72
C VAL A 115 3.70 3.88 28.27
N GLU A 116 2.93 4.55 27.41
CA GLU A 116 1.65 5.18 27.74
C GLU A 116 0.47 4.29 27.34
N ASP A 117 0.38 3.96 26.05
CA ASP A 117 -0.66 3.10 25.48
C ASP A 117 -0.15 1.67 25.28
N TRP A 118 -1.05 0.71 25.13
CA TRP A 118 -0.72 -0.70 24.84
C TRP A 118 0.12 -1.41 25.91
N ARG A 119 0.10 -0.93 27.15
CA ARG A 119 0.91 -1.45 28.28
C ARG A 119 0.65 -2.93 28.57
N THR A 120 -0.53 -3.45 28.22
CA THR A 120 -0.95 -4.83 28.44
C THR A 120 -0.90 -5.68 27.17
N SER A 121 -0.44 -5.13 26.05
CA SER A 121 -0.40 -5.81 24.76
C SER A 121 1.01 -6.23 24.39
N PRO A 122 1.25 -7.51 24.06
CA PRO A 122 2.50 -7.95 23.42
C PRO A 122 2.67 -7.33 22.05
N SER A 123 3.89 -7.46 21.48
CA SER A 123 4.20 -6.94 20.14
C SER A 123 3.30 -7.54 19.06
N VAL A 124 2.70 -6.67 18.25
CA VAL A 124 1.91 -7.04 17.06
C VAL A 124 2.72 -6.95 15.75
N TYR A 125 4.00 -6.63 15.85
CA TYR A 125 4.90 -6.41 14.71
C TYR A 125 5.67 -7.69 14.38
N GLY A 126 6.03 -7.83 13.09
CA GLY A 126 6.81 -8.97 12.66
C GLY A 126 8.26 -8.95 13.14
N VAL A 127 8.95 -10.06 12.95
CA VAL A 127 10.32 -10.27 13.47
C VAL A 127 11.33 -9.27 12.94
N LEU A 128 11.18 -8.78 11.71
CA LEU A 128 12.08 -7.78 11.12
C LEU A 128 11.92 -6.41 11.80
N ALA A 129 10.68 -5.98 12.05
CA ALA A 129 10.43 -4.76 12.82
C ALA A 129 10.95 -4.89 14.25
N THR A 130 10.68 -6.02 14.91
CA THR A 130 11.14 -6.28 16.28
C THR A 130 12.67 -6.33 16.36
N GLY A 131 13.34 -6.86 15.33
CA GLY A 131 14.81 -6.81 15.22
C GLY A 131 15.35 -5.39 15.10
N GLY A 132 14.72 -4.54 14.27
CA GLY A 132 15.05 -3.11 14.17
C GLY A 132 14.80 -2.36 15.48
N GLN A 133 13.73 -2.69 16.18
CA GLN A 133 13.42 -2.13 17.51
C GLN A 133 14.47 -2.56 18.56
N ALA A 134 14.92 -3.82 18.50
CA ALA A 134 15.99 -4.30 19.38
C ALA A 134 17.33 -3.60 19.10
N LEU A 135 17.68 -3.41 17.82
CA LEU A 135 18.86 -2.62 17.43
C LEU A 135 18.79 -1.21 18.00
N ALA A 136 17.64 -0.54 17.88
CA ALA A 136 17.44 0.78 18.46
C ALA A 136 17.62 0.77 19.99
N SER A 137 17.12 -0.27 20.67
CA SER A 137 17.29 -0.44 22.11
C SER A 137 18.75 -0.72 22.52
N LEU A 138 19.50 -1.50 21.73
CA LEU A 138 20.93 -1.74 21.97
C LEU A 138 21.74 -0.45 21.86
N ILE A 139 21.45 0.41 20.89
CA ILE A 139 22.10 1.71 20.71
C ILE A 139 21.67 2.69 21.82
N GLY A 140 20.38 2.74 22.13
CA GLY A 140 19.80 3.67 23.11
C GLY A 140 20.08 3.30 24.57
N GLY A 141 20.33 2.02 24.85
CA GLY A 141 20.53 1.51 26.21
C GLY A 141 19.28 1.76 27.07
N THR A 142 19.45 2.53 28.14
CA THR A 142 18.38 2.93 29.06
C THR A 142 17.73 4.28 28.69
N SER A 143 18.21 4.96 27.64
CA SER A 143 17.67 6.23 27.18
C SER A 143 16.47 6.01 26.24
N VAL A 144 15.27 6.35 26.71
CA VAL A 144 14.05 6.35 25.87
C VAL A 144 14.26 7.28 24.67
N ARG A 145 14.82 8.48 24.93
CA ARG A 145 15.06 9.52 23.93
C ARG A 145 15.91 8.99 22.77
N LEU A 146 17.08 8.43 23.05
CA LEU A 146 17.98 7.92 22.01
C LEU A 146 17.39 6.70 21.30
N THR A 147 16.74 5.80 22.01
CA THR A 147 16.04 4.64 21.39
C THR A 147 14.98 5.11 20.39
N VAL A 148 14.13 6.07 20.78
CA VAL A 148 13.09 6.62 19.91
C VAL A 148 13.68 7.36 18.72
N PHE A 149 14.79 8.09 18.90
CA PHE A 149 15.48 8.74 17.78
C PHE A 149 15.98 7.73 16.75
N VAL A 150 16.61 6.64 17.17
CA VAL A 150 17.08 5.58 16.25
C VAL A 150 15.90 4.92 15.54
N LEU A 151 14.77 4.68 16.22
CA LEU A 151 13.53 4.20 15.58
C LEU A 151 13.04 5.17 14.52
N SER A 152 13.06 6.48 14.79
CA SER A 152 12.66 7.52 13.84
C SER A 152 13.60 7.54 12.62
N LEU A 153 14.90 7.31 12.80
CA LEU A 153 15.84 7.18 11.66
C LEU A 153 15.55 5.94 10.80
N LEU A 154 15.22 4.81 11.39
CA LEU A 154 14.81 3.61 10.64
C LEU A 154 13.53 3.86 9.83
N ASN A 155 12.56 4.58 10.41
CA ASN A 155 11.34 4.96 9.72
C ASN A 155 11.60 5.98 8.60
N LEU A 156 12.49 6.95 8.83
CA LEU A 156 12.94 7.89 7.79
C LEU A 156 13.62 7.16 6.62
N ALA A 157 14.45 6.16 6.91
CA ALA A 157 15.08 5.36 5.85
C ALA A 157 14.03 4.64 4.97
N GLY A 158 12.98 4.07 5.58
CA GLY A 158 11.85 3.48 4.86
C GLY A 158 11.07 4.52 4.04
N PHE A 159 10.79 5.68 4.62
CA PHE A 159 10.09 6.77 3.93
C PHE A 159 10.88 7.31 2.75
N ALA A 160 12.18 7.59 2.95
CA ALA A 160 13.07 8.08 1.91
C ALA A 160 13.31 7.03 0.82
N GLY A 161 13.51 5.78 1.21
CA GLY A 161 13.65 4.65 0.28
C GLY A 161 12.45 4.50 -0.63
N THR A 162 11.23 4.63 -0.09
CA THR A 162 9.98 4.62 -0.87
C THR A 162 9.95 5.79 -1.86
N GLY A 163 10.26 7.01 -1.42
CA GLY A 163 10.29 8.20 -2.28
C GLY A 163 11.29 8.08 -3.44
N LEU A 164 12.50 7.61 -3.14
CA LEU A 164 13.54 7.38 -4.15
C LEU A 164 13.14 6.28 -5.14
N LEU A 165 12.53 5.20 -4.66
CA LEU A 165 12.07 4.11 -5.51
C LEU A 165 10.95 4.55 -6.44
N LEU A 166 9.95 5.27 -5.94
CA LEU A 166 8.87 5.84 -6.75
C LEU A 166 9.40 6.82 -7.80
N HIS A 167 10.35 7.67 -7.42
CA HIS A 167 11.01 8.58 -8.36
C HIS A 167 11.75 7.84 -9.48
N ARG A 168 12.41 6.71 -9.16
CA ARG A 168 13.09 5.85 -10.15
C ARG A 168 12.11 5.10 -11.06
N LEU A 169 11.01 4.58 -10.49
CA LEU A 169 9.97 3.90 -11.27
C LEU A 169 9.27 4.83 -12.27
N ALA A 170 9.22 6.12 -11.97
CA ALA A 170 8.71 7.16 -12.84
C ALA A 170 9.81 7.77 -13.77
N ALA A 171 11.02 7.18 -13.82
CA ALA A 171 12.11 7.72 -14.63
C ALA A 171 11.73 7.79 -16.11
N GLY A 172 12.10 8.92 -16.77
CA GLY A 172 11.72 9.21 -18.15
C GLY A 172 10.41 9.97 -18.31
N ASP A 173 9.54 10.01 -17.28
CA ASP A 173 8.30 10.78 -17.29
C ASP A 173 8.29 11.81 -16.14
N ARG A 174 8.52 13.08 -16.52
CA ARG A 174 8.59 14.19 -15.57
C ARG A 174 7.26 14.41 -14.81
N SER A 175 6.12 14.20 -15.47
CA SER A 175 4.80 14.35 -14.85
C SER A 175 4.56 13.29 -13.77
N ARG A 176 4.94 12.03 -14.05
CA ARG A 176 4.85 10.94 -13.06
C ARG A 176 5.84 11.12 -11.91
N GLN A 177 7.06 11.62 -12.18
CA GLN A 177 8.01 11.95 -11.11
C GLN A 177 7.49 13.08 -10.22
N LEU A 178 6.87 14.12 -10.82
CA LEU A 178 6.21 15.20 -10.08
C LEU A 178 5.09 14.64 -9.19
N ARG A 179 4.23 13.79 -9.76
CA ARG A 179 3.16 13.12 -9.04
C ARG A 179 3.69 12.29 -7.87
N ALA A 180 4.75 11.51 -8.08
CA ALA A 180 5.38 10.71 -7.03
C ALA A 180 5.91 11.57 -5.88
N ALA A 181 6.57 12.69 -6.18
CA ALA A 181 7.05 13.61 -5.17
C ALA A 181 5.90 14.30 -4.39
N LEU A 182 4.84 14.74 -5.08
CA LEU A 182 3.69 15.37 -4.45
C LEU A 182 2.91 14.41 -3.55
N LEU A 183 2.63 13.19 -4.03
CA LEU A 183 1.80 12.25 -3.30
C LEU A 183 2.54 11.51 -2.17
N TRP A 184 3.88 11.49 -2.20
CA TRP A 184 4.68 10.83 -1.18
C TRP A 184 5.53 11.80 -0.36
N THR A 185 6.65 12.30 -0.90
CA THR A 185 7.64 13.03 -0.08
C THR A 185 7.17 14.41 0.37
N CYS A 186 6.39 15.13 -0.46
CA CYS A 186 5.81 16.43 -0.13
C CYS A 186 4.37 16.33 0.39
N ASN A 187 3.86 15.14 0.67
CA ASN A 187 2.53 14.97 1.24
C ASN A 187 2.52 15.34 2.73
N PRO A 188 1.92 16.48 3.13
CA PRO A 188 1.98 16.96 4.51
C PRO A 188 1.27 16.03 5.50
N LEU A 189 0.26 15.26 5.03
CA LEU A 189 -0.41 14.29 5.89
C LEU A 189 0.51 13.10 6.18
N LEU A 190 1.28 12.62 5.20
CA LEU A 190 2.24 11.55 5.42
C LEU A 190 3.43 12.01 6.26
N LEU A 191 3.93 13.22 6.05
CA LEU A 191 4.94 13.82 6.91
C LEU A 191 4.47 13.87 8.37
N LEU A 192 3.20 14.20 8.61
CA LEU A 192 2.60 14.21 9.93
C LEU A 192 2.44 12.80 10.50
N VAL A 193 1.73 11.91 9.78
CA VAL A 193 1.30 10.62 10.35
C VAL A 193 2.37 9.54 10.29
N LEU A 194 3.29 9.53 9.30
CA LEU A 194 4.35 8.52 9.19
C LEU A 194 5.66 9.00 9.79
N VAL A 195 6.11 10.21 9.45
CA VAL A 195 7.44 10.70 9.83
C VAL A 195 7.39 11.30 11.23
N ALA A 196 6.59 12.34 11.45
CA ALA A 196 6.45 12.96 12.77
C ALA A 196 5.81 12.00 13.80
N GLY A 197 4.92 11.09 13.37
CA GLY A 197 4.36 10.03 14.20
C GLY A 197 5.33 8.88 14.49
N ALA A 198 6.47 8.83 13.81
CA ALA A 198 7.47 7.75 13.88
C ALA A 198 6.89 6.34 13.70
N HIS A 199 5.94 6.19 12.75
CA HIS A 199 5.26 4.90 12.54
C HIS A 199 6.10 3.94 11.69
N VAL A 200 6.19 2.68 12.16
CA VAL A 200 6.90 1.56 11.54
C VAL A 200 6.37 1.20 10.13
N ASP A 201 5.20 1.69 9.78
CA ASP A 201 4.57 1.52 8.47
C ASP A 201 5.50 1.95 7.32
N SER A 202 6.30 3.00 7.50
CA SER A 202 7.28 3.44 6.51
C SER A 202 8.29 2.36 6.14
N GLN A 203 8.73 1.53 7.13
CA GLN A 203 9.64 0.41 6.89
C GLN A 203 8.95 -0.72 6.11
N ALA A 204 7.67 -0.97 6.34
CA ALA A 204 6.92 -2.01 5.64
C ALA A 204 6.61 -1.59 4.19
N ILE A 205 6.22 -0.32 3.98
CA ILE A 205 5.81 0.23 2.69
C ILE A 205 6.93 0.17 1.65
N VAL A 206 8.18 0.45 2.03
CA VAL A 206 9.31 0.40 1.07
C VAL A 206 9.47 -0.99 0.47
N PHE A 207 9.30 -2.05 1.26
CA PHE A 207 9.32 -3.42 0.77
C PHE A 207 8.11 -3.73 -0.11
N GLY A 208 6.93 -3.21 0.23
CA GLY A 208 5.72 -3.36 -0.59
C GLY A 208 5.89 -2.73 -1.98
N VAL A 209 6.42 -1.50 -2.05
CA VAL A 209 6.68 -0.83 -3.34
C VAL A 209 7.80 -1.52 -4.11
N ALA A 210 8.85 -2.00 -3.43
CA ALA A 210 9.91 -2.78 -4.05
C ALA A 210 9.39 -4.11 -4.62
N ALA A 211 8.45 -4.77 -3.94
CA ALA A 211 7.79 -5.97 -4.43
C ALA A 211 6.99 -5.70 -5.72
N VAL A 212 6.24 -4.59 -5.75
CA VAL A 212 5.52 -4.15 -6.96
C VAL A 212 6.49 -3.87 -8.11
N ALA A 213 7.62 -3.21 -7.83
CA ALA A 213 8.66 -2.94 -8.83
C ALA A 213 9.28 -4.22 -9.40
N ALA A 214 9.64 -5.17 -8.55
CA ALA A 214 10.18 -6.46 -8.98
C ALA A 214 9.15 -7.28 -9.79
N PHE A 215 7.88 -7.25 -9.38
CA PHE A 215 6.82 -7.93 -10.12
C PHE A 215 6.55 -7.28 -11.49
N ALA A 216 6.68 -5.97 -11.60
CA ALA A 216 6.62 -5.27 -12.89
C ALA A 216 7.72 -5.75 -13.85
N LEU A 217 8.93 -6.02 -13.35
CA LEU A 217 9.98 -6.65 -14.15
C LEU A 217 9.60 -8.07 -14.58
N ALA A 218 8.99 -8.87 -13.70
CA ALA A 218 8.50 -10.20 -14.05
C ALA A 218 7.48 -10.15 -15.21
N LEU A 219 6.53 -9.21 -15.17
CA LEU A 219 5.54 -9.01 -16.24
C LEU A 219 6.21 -8.69 -17.60
N ARG A 220 7.26 -7.89 -17.60
CA ARG A 220 8.02 -7.55 -18.81
C ARG A 220 8.77 -8.74 -19.40
N GLU A 221 9.39 -9.56 -18.55
CA GLU A 221 10.14 -10.74 -19.02
C GLU A 221 9.23 -11.80 -19.63
N VAL A 222 7.98 -11.92 -19.17
CA VAL A 222 6.97 -12.79 -19.80
C VAL A 222 6.71 -12.34 -21.22
N SER A 223 6.51 -11.05 -21.43
CA SER A 223 6.24 -10.50 -22.74
C SER A 223 7.42 -10.66 -23.70
N ALA A 224 8.63 -10.74 -23.16
CA ALA A 224 9.85 -11.05 -23.92
C ALA A 224 10.07 -12.56 -24.15
N GLY A 225 9.17 -13.44 -23.65
CA GLY A 225 9.30 -14.89 -23.76
C GLY A 225 10.33 -15.53 -22.83
N ALA A 226 10.92 -14.78 -21.90
CA ALA A 226 11.97 -15.22 -21.00
C ALA A 226 11.41 -15.81 -19.70
N THR A 227 10.91 -17.06 -19.74
CA THR A 227 10.20 -17.70 -18.63
C THR A 227 11.02 -17.76 -17.32
N TRP A 228 12.31 -18.11 -17.39
CA TRP A 228 13.14 -18.24 -16.18
C TRP A 228 13.39 -16.88 -15.50
N ARG A 229 13.59 -15.81 -16.29
CA ARG A 229 13.75 -14.44 -15.76
C ARG A 229 12.47 -13.91 -15.13
N CYS A 230 11.32 -14.26 -15.73
CA CYS A 230 10.02 -13.97 -15.13
C CYS A 230 9.88 -14.62 -13.75
N VAL A 231 10.20 -15.92 -13.63
CA VAL A 231 10.14 -16.64 -12.34
C VAL A 231 11.11 -16.02 -11.32
N SER A 232 12.32 -15.68 -11.73
CA SER A 232 13.32 -15.06 -10.84
C SER A 232 12.85 -13.71 -10.30
N TRP A 233 12.28 -12.84 -11.14
CA TRP A 233 11.74 -11.55 -10.72
C TRP A 233 10.45 -11.71 -9.87
N ALA A 234 9.60 -12.68 -10.20
CA ALA A 234 8.44 -12.99 -9.38
C ALA A 234 8.85 -13.54 -8.01
N PHE A 235 9.89 -14.37 -7.93
CA PHE A 235 10.47 -14.84 -6.68
C PHE A 235 11.04 -13.67 -5.85
N ALA A 236 11.79 -12.76 -6.48
CA ALA A 236 12.28 -11.55 -5.83
C ALA A 236 11.13 -10.67 -5.30
N ALA A 237 10.03 -10.52 -6.07
CA ALA A 237 8.84 -9.83 -5.61
C ALA A 237 8.21 -10.51 -4.39
N GLY A 238 8.18 -11.84 -4.38
CA GLY A 238 7.73 -12.64 -3.24
C GLY A 238 8.60 -12.43 -2.01
N LEU A 239 9.94 -12.47 -2.16
CA LEU A 239 10.87 -12.18 -1.06
C LEU A 239 10.64 -10.79 -0.47
N LEU A 240 10.51 -9.76 -1.32
CA LEU A 240 10.28 -8.38 -0.89
C LEU A 240 8.92 -8.22 -0.18
N ALA A 241 7.85 -8.81 -0.73
CA ALA A 241 6.54 -8.80 -0.07
C ALA A 241 6.59 -9.55 1.28
N GLY A 242 7.34 -10.64 1.37
CA GLY A 242 7.61 -11.39 2.60
C GLY A 242 8.38 -10.55 3.63
N LEU A 243 9.39 -9.78 3.22
CA LEU A 243 10.10 -8.85 4.10
C LEU A 243 9.15 -7.77 4.63
N GLY A 244 8.30 -7.20 3.79
CA GLY A 244 7.24 -6.29 4.23
C GLY A 244 6.31 -6.93 5.26
N PHE A 245 5.86 -8.17 5.02
CA PHE A 245 5.07 -8.97 5.96
C PHE A 245 5.83 -9.23 7.27
N ALA A 246 7.13 -9.51 7.21
CA ALA A 246 7.98 -9.68 8.39
C ALA A 246 8.20 -8.37 9.18
N VAL A 247 7.84 -7.20 8.62
CA VAL A 247 7.69 -5.94 9.34
C VAL A 247 6.27 -5.82 9.89
N LYS A 248 5.25 -5.95 9.01
CA LYS A 248 3.84 -5.71 9.37
C LYS A 248 2.89 -6.59 8.56
N LEU A 249 1.99 -7.28 9.25
CA LEU A 249 1.04 -8.25 8.67
C LEU A 249 0.23 -7.67 7.49
N SER A 250 -0.10 -6.37 7.52
CA SER A 250 -0.88 -5.71 6.45
C SER A 250 -0.21 -5.76 5.06
N MET A 251 1.10 -6.00 4.98
CA MET A 251 1.80 -6.17 3.70
C MET A 251 1.43 -7.46 2.96
N LEU A 252 0.76 -8.41 3.61
CA LEU A 252 0.13 -9.55 2.94
C LEU A 252 -0.83 -9.11 1.83
N LEU A 253 -1.49 -7.95 1.97
CA LEU A 253 -2.38 -7.38 0.95
C LEU A 253 -1.66 -7.09 -0.36
N VAL A 254 -0.39 -6.68 -0.31
CA VAL A 254 0.43 -6.48 -1.50
C VAL A 254 0.71 -7.82 -2.17
N ALA A 255 1.13 -8.83 -1.41
CA ALA A 255 1.39 -10.17 -1.95
C ALA A 255 0.13 -10.77 -2.61
N VAL A 256 -1.04 -10.65 -1.95
CA VAL A 256 -2.33 -11.10 -2.48
C VAL A 256 -2.70 -10.33 -3.75
N GLY A 257 -2.48 -9.01 -3.77
CA GLY A 257 -2.70 -8.19 -4.96
C GLY A 257 -1.83 -8.62 -6.14
N LEU A 258 -0.53 -8.88 -5.91
CA LEU A 258 0.37 -9.38 -6.97
C LEU A 258 -0.01 -10.79 -7.44
N ALA A 259 -0.44 -11.67 -6.54
CA ALA A 259 -0.97 -12.99 -6.90
C ALA A 259 -2.26 -12.86 -7.75
N ALA A 260 -3.15 -11.94 -7.37
CA ALA A 260 -4.35 -11.64 -8.17
C ALA A 260 -3.99 -11.09 -9.56
N ALA A 261 -2.93 -10.28 -9.68
CA ALA A 261 -2.44 -9.83 -10.97
C ALA A 261 -2.03 -10.99 -11.88
N CYS A 262 -1.40 -12.05 -11.36
CA CYS A 262 -1.11 -13.26 -12.13
C CYS A 262 -2.38 -13.89 -12.72
N LEU A 263 -3.44 -13.97 -11.93
CA LEU A 263 -4.71 -14.59 -12.34
C LEU A 263 -5.51 -13.71 -13.31
N VAL A 264 -5.36 -12.39 -13.18
CA VAL A 264 -6.13 -11.40 -13.93
C VAL A 264 -5.48 -11.08 -15.28
N VAL A 265 -4.16 -10.99 -15.36
CA VAL A 265 -3.42 -10.60 -16.58
C VAL A 265 -3.33 -11.76 -17.59
N TRP A 266 -3.34 -13.01 -17.14
CA TRP A 266 -2.99 -14.16 -17.99
C TRP A 266 -4.07 -14.89 -18.78
N PRO A 267 -5.37 -14.83 -18.55
CA PRO A 267 -6.32 -15.59 -19.32
C PRO A 267 -6.91 -14.84 -20.53
N VAL A 268 -6.08 -14.29 -21.42
CA VAL A 268 -6.58 -13.83 -22.74
C VAL A 268 -6.35 -14.93 -23.76
N PRO A 269 -7.41 -15.55 -24.34
CA PRO A 269 -7.24 -16.54 -25.40
C PRO A 269 -6.58 -15.88 -26.62
N ALA A 270 -5.65 -16.60 -27.26
CA ALA A 270 -4.95 -16.20 -28.48
C ALA A 270 -5.87 -15.83 -29.69
N ARG A 271 -7.19 -15.82 -29.52
CA ARG A 271 -8.17 -15.44 -30.51
C ARG A 271 -8.16 -13.94 -30.83
N ALA A 272 -8.00 -13.07 -29.83
CA ALA A 272 -7.99 -11.61 -30.05
C ALA A 272 -6.74 -11.14 -30.83
N ALA A 273 -5.60 -11.82 -30.66
CA ALA A 273 -4.38 -11.50 -31.41
C ALA A 273 -4.49 -11.88 -32.89
N ARG A 274 -5.31 -12.89 -33.24
CA ARG A 274 -5.55 -13.29 -34.64
C ARG A 274 -6.59 -12.40 -35.33
N GLU A 275 -7.56 -11.89 -34.62
CA GLU A 275 -8.58 -10.98 -35.17
C GLU A 275 -8.04 -9.56 -35.40
N GLY A 276 -7.06 -9.11 -34.59
CA GLY A 276 -6.34 -7.85 -34.82
C GLY A 276 -5.41 -7.90 -36.03
N ALA A 277 -4.71 -9.02 -36.24
CA ALA A 277 -3.82 -9.23 -37.37
C ALA A 277 -4.58 -9.43 -38.70
N ALA A 278 -5.86 -9.87 -38.66
CA ALA A 278 -6.70 -10.04 -39.84
C ALA A 278 -7.39 -8.74 -40.32
N ARG A 279 -7.25 -7.64 -39.59
CA ARG A 279 -7.83 -6.32 -39.92
C ARG A 279 -6.83 -5.30 -40.48
N GLU A 280 -5.59 -5.66 -40.72
CA GLU A 280 -4.73 -4.80 -41.53
C GLU A 280 -5.25 -4.78 -42.97
N PRO A 281 -5.66 -3.62 -43.51
CA PRO A 281 -6.06 -3.53 -44.92
C PRO A 281 -4.83 -3.82 -45.77
N ALA A 282 -4.96 -4.77 -46.68
CA ALA A 282 -3.94 -5.07 -47.66
C ALA A 282 -3.49 -3.77 -48.36
N PRO A 283 -2.18 -3.53 -48.55
CA PRO A 283 -1.69 -2.32 -49.20
C PRO A 283 -2.31 -2.23 -50.62
N GLY A 284 -2.97 -1.11 -50.86
CA GLY A 284 -3.64 -0.82 -52.12
C GLY A 284 -2.68 -0.98 -53.29
N ARG A 285 -3.00 -1.90 -54.19
CA ARG A 285 -2.39 -1.96 -55.52
C ARG A 285 -2.99 -0.83 -56.35
N ASP A 286 -2.23 0.23 -56.50
CA ASP A 286 -2.52 1.26 -57.49
C ASP A 286 -2.60 0.62 -58.89
N ARG A 287 -3.77 0.77 -59.50
CA ARG A 287 -3.96 0.47 -60.89
C ARG A 287 -3.49 1.65 -61.71
N ALA A 288 -2.28 1.56 -62.25
CA ALA A 288 -1.90 2.34 -63.43
C ALA A 288 -1.97 1.41 -64.64
N GLY A 289 -2.81 1.78 -65.56
CA GLY A 289 -3.06 1.00 -66.77
C GLY A 289 -2.01 1.16 -67.83
N LEU A 290 -1.92 0.20 -68.76
CA LEU A 290 -1.96 0.30 -70.22
C LEU A 290 -1.65 -1.05 -70.88
N PRO A 291 -1.96 -1.29 -72.16
CA PRO A 291 -2.46 -2.56 -72.68
C PRO A 291 -1.45 -3.31 -73.60
N GLY A 292 -1.73 -4.58 -73.85
CA GLY A 292 -1.30 -5.19 -75.08
C GLY A 292 -0.58 -6.54 -75.06
N ARG A 293 -1.24 -7.49 -75.73
CA ARG A 293 -0.73 -8.70 -76.45
C ARG A 293 -0.61 -10.03 -75.70
N ALA A 294 -1.59 -10.84 -75.88
CA ALA A 294 -1.70 -12.09 -76.66
C ALA A 294 -0.67 -13.25 -76.45
N HIS A 295 -1.36 -14.40 -76.30
CA HIS A 295 -0.91 -15.80 -76.56
C HIS A 295 0.05 -16.52 -75.55
N ARG A 296 -0.40 -17.54 -74.90
CA ARG A 296 -0.43 -18.96 -75.30
C ARG A 296 -1.07 -19.85 -74.23
N ARG A 297 -1.96 -20.70 -74.67
CA ARG A 297 -2.50 -21.84 -73.89
C ARG A 297 -1.47 -22.98 -73.90
N VAL A 298 -1.37 -23.70 -72.79
CA VAL A 298 -1.15 -25.17 -72.72
C VAL A 298 -1.78 -25.69 -71.40
N PRO A 299 -2.42 -26.88 -71.44
CA PRO A 299 -3.37 -27.33 -70.42
C PRO A 299 -2.82 -28.45 -69.52
N SER A 300 -3.65 -28.74 -68.52
CA SER A 300 -3.85 -29.99 -67.80
C SER A 300 -2.79 -30.51 -66.81
N GLY A 301 -3.30 -30.77 -65.64
CA GLY A 301 -2.69 -31.66 -64.66
C GLY A 301 -3.46 -31.66 -63.36
N ASP A 302 -4.57 -32.44 -63.34
CA ASP A 302 -5.29 -32.83 -62.13
C ASP A 302 -4.35 -33.53 -61.11
N ARG A 303 -4.30 -33.04 -59.88
CA ARG A 303 -4.04 -33.90 -58.72
C ARG A 303 -4.89 -33.42 -57.53
N ALA A 304 -5.88 -34.24 -57.20
CA ALA A 304 -6.65 -34.20 -55.99
C ALA A 304 -5.75 -34.26 -54.76
N GLY A 305 -5.71 -33.21 -53.98
CA GLY A 305 -5.07 -33.18 -52.64
C GLY A 305 -6.14 -33.32 -51.57
N VAL A 306 -6.03 -34.41 -50.80
CA VAL A 306 -6.87 -34.77 -49.66
C VAL A 306 -6.85 -33.64 -48.60
N PRO A 307 -8.00 -33.21 -48.04
CA PRO A 307 -8.02 -32.23 -46.97
C PRO A 307 -7.52 -32.89 -45.68
N GLY A 308 -6.32 -32.47 -45.26
CA GLY A 308 -5.78 -32.77 -43.96
C GLY A 308 -6.67 -32.19 -42.86
N ARG A 309 -7.30 -33.03 -42.07
CA ARG A 309 -8.03 -32.66 -40.85
C ARG A 309 -7.05 -32.01 -39.88
N ASP A 310 -7.19 -30.72 -39.70
CA ASP A 310 -6.48 -29.96 -38.68
C ASP A 310 -6.83 -30.49 -37.28
N ARG A 311 -5.94 -31.29 -36.72
CA ARG A 311 -5.91 -31.65 -35.29
C ARG A 311 -5.27 -30.56 -34.45
N ALA A 312 -5.52 -29.25 -34.72
CA ALA A 312 -4.90 -28.14 -34.02
C ALA A 312 -5.77 -27.54 -32.90
N GLY A 313 -6.79 -28.27 -32.42
CA GLY A 313 -7.82 -27.68 -31.54
C GLY A 313 -7.64 -27.86 -30.04
N VAL A 314 -6.78 -28.76 -29.55
CA VAL A 314 -6.76 -29.13 -28.12
C VAL A 314 -5.47 -28.75 -27.36
N CYS A 315 -4.34 -28.58 -28.03
CA CYS A 315 -3.06 -28.22 -27.38
C CYS A 315 -2.87 -26.73 -27.03
N GLY A 316 -3.79 -25.82 -27.41
CA GLY A 316 -3.57 -24.37 -27.25
C GLY A 316 -3.90 -23.81 -25.86
N ARG A 317 -4.76 -24.44 -25.08
CA ARG A 317 -5.20 -23.90 -23.76
C ARG A 317 -4.18 -24.12 -22.66
N GLY A 318 -3.45 -25.23 -22.63
CA GLY A 318 -2.46 -25.51 -21.60
C GLY A 318 -1.21 -24.62 -21.67
N ARG A 319 -0.78 -24.17 -22.85
CA ARG A 319 0.40 -23.32 -23.04
C ARG A 319 0.21 -21.85 -22.61
N ALA A 320 -1.00 -21.32 -22.60
CA ALA A 320 -1.26 -19.94 -22.23
C ALA A 320 -1.20 -19.68 -20.70
N TRP A 321 -1.43 -20.71 -19.88
CA TRP A 321 -1.41 -20.61 -18.41
C TRP A 321 -0.04 -20.87 -17.78
N ALA A 322 0.88 -21.51 -18.50
CA ALA A 322 2.19 -21.91 -17.96
C ALA A 322 3.01 -20.72 -17.40
N PRO A 323 3.11 -19.56 -18.08
CA PRO A 323 3.86 -18.41 -17.55
C PRO A 323 3.20 -17.79 -16.30
N ALA A 324 1.85 -17.74 -16.24
CA ALA A 324 1.12 -17.24 -15.07
C ALA A 324 1.33 -18.14 -13.86
N ALA A 325 1.19 -19.45 -14.04
CA ALA A 325 1.41 -20.43 -12.98
C ALA A 325 2.85 -20.37 -12.47
N SER A 326 3.84 -20.24 -13.39
CA SER A 326 5.25 -20.13 -13.03
C SER A 326 5.56 -18.84 -12.26
N ALA A 327 4.98 -17.68 -12.67
CA ALA A 327 5.11 -16.42 -11.95
C ALA A 327 4.46 -16.49 -10.57
N LEU A 328 3.26 -17.07 -10.48
CA LEU A 328 2.56 -17.28 -9.19
C LEU A 328 3.36 -18.20 -8.27
N ALA A 329 3.91 -19.29 -8.80
CA ALA A 329 4.75 -20.21 -8.04
C ALA A 329 6.03 -19.52 -7.55
N GLY A 330 6.70 -18.72 -8.40
CA GLY A 330 7.86 -17.92 -8.00
C GLY A 330 7.52 -16.94 -6.88
N LEU A 331 6.45 -16.17 -7.05
CA LEU A 331 5.96 -15.20 -6.04
C LEU A 331 5.65 -15.92 -4.70
N ALA A 332 4.92 -17.03 -4.76
CA ALA A 332 4.54 -17.79 -3.58
C ALA A 332 5.78 -18.40 -2.88
N ALA A 333 6.72 -18.96 -3.65
CA ALA A 333 7.95 -19.52 -3.10
C ALA A 333 8.83 -18.47 -2.42
N GLY A 334 9.00 -17.28 -3.04
CA GLY A 334 9.76 -16.18 -2.43
C GLY A 334 9.11 -15.68 -1.14
N PHE A 335 7.78 -15.48 -1.14
CA PHE A 335 7.04 -15.09 0.07
C PHE A 335 7.13 -16.15 1.16
N ALA A 336 6.91 -17.43 0.81
CA ALA A 336 6.96 -18.54 1.75
C ALA A 336 8.34 -18.71 2.38
N ALA A 337 9.42 -18.47 1.64
CA ALA A 337 10.78 -18.55 2.16
C ALA A 337 11.01 -17.55 3.30
N VAL A 338 10.59 -16.28 3.13
CA VAL A 338 10.71 -15.26 4.18
C VAL A 338 9.73 -15.53 5.33
N ALA A 339 8.49 -15.92 5.02
CA ALA A 339 7.50 -16.25 6.05
C ALA A 339 7.95 -17.43 6.92
N ALA A 340 8.53 -18.49 6.31
CA ALA A 340 9.09 -19.61 7.03
C ALA A 340 10.28 -19.19 7.91
N ALA A 341 11.20 -18.37 7.40
CA ALA A 341 12.31 -17.82 8.19
C ALA A 341 11.80 -16.97 9.36
N ALA A 342 10.80 -16.11 9.12
CA ALA A 342 10.18 -15.30 10.16
C ALA A 342 9.51 -16.15 11.25
N LEU A 343 8.84 -17.25 10.86
CA LEU A 343 8.23 -18.19 11.79
C LEU A 343 9.29 -19.04 12.54
N ALA A 344 10.39 -19.41 11.88
CA ALA A 344 11.49 -20.11 12.55
C ALA A 344 12.15 -19.23 13.65
N ILE A 345 12.25 -17.91 13.42
CA ILE A 345 12.82 -16.95 14.38
C ILE A 345 11.83 -16.61 15.50
N GLY A 346 10.58 -16.26 15.14
CA GLY A 346 9.59 -15.72 16.09
C GLY A 346 8.65 -16.78 16.69
N GLY A 347 8.63 -17.99 16.11
CA GLY A 347 7.66 -19.02 16.44
C GLY A 347 6.23 -18.64 16.00
N LEU A 348 5.30 -19.59 16.09
CA LEU A 348 3.86 -19.33 15.83
C LEU A 348 3.25 -18.31 16.80
N THR A 349 3.87 -18.12 17.96
CA THR A 349 3.46 -17.14 18.96
C THR A 349 3.57 -15.71 18.45
N SER A 350 4.47 -15.42 17.52
CA SER A 350 4.66 -14.09 16.93
C SER A 350 3.44 -13.60 16.11
N LEU A 351 2.62 -14.49 15.58
CA LEU A 351 1.42 -14.14 14.83
C LEU A 351 0.20 -13.87 15.71
N ARG A 352 0.11 -14.50 16.88
CA ARG A 352 -1.07 -14.43 17.74
C ARG A 352 -1.49 -13.01 18.13
N PRO A 353 -0.59 -12.11 18.59
CA PRO A 353 -0.96 -10.73 18.93
C PRO A 353 -1.45 -9.94 17.71
N ALA A 354 -0.80 -10.10 16.56
CA ALA A 354 -1.17 -9.40 15.33
C ALA A 354 -2.55 -9.85 14.81
N LEU A 355 -2.84 -11.16 14.83
CA LEU A 355 -4.15 -11.70 14.47
C LEU A 355 -5.25 -11.23 15.44
N ARG A 356 -4.94 -11.18 16.75
CA ARG A 356 -5.86 -10.63 17.76
C ARG A 356 -6.11 -9.15 17.53
N ALA A 357 -5.07 -8.34 17.24
CA ALA A 357 -5.24 -6.93 16.93
C ALA A 357 -6.09 -6.68 15.67
N GLY A 358 -6.00 -7.56 14.68
CA GLY A 358 -6.86 -7.53 13.48
C GLY A 358 -8.36 -7.72 13.77
N SER A 359 -8.72 -8.21 14.97
CA SER A 359 -10.12 -8.37 15.38
C SER A 359 -10.68 -7.13 16.11
N TYR A 360 -9.88 -6.12 16.40
CA TYR A 360 -10.35 -4.92 17.06
C TYR A 360 -11.22 -4.08 16.12
N VAL A 361 -12.20 -3.40 16.71
CA VAL A 361 -13.03 -2.42 16.03
C VAL A 361 -12.60 -1.03 16.48
N ALA A 362 -11.98 -0.26 15.57
CA ALA A 362 -11.54 1.10 15.89
C ALA A 362 -12.73 2.01 16.13
N ILE A 363 -12.58 2.91 17.11
CA ILE A 363 -13.62 3.85 17.55
C ILE A 363 -14.12 4.73 16.39
N GLY A 364 -13.23 5.09 15.47
CA GLY A 364 -13.52 5.97 14.33
C GLY A 364 -14.05 5.27 13.09
N THR A 365 -14.39 3.97 13.12
CA THR A 365 -14.91 3.25 11.95
C THR A 365 -16.42 3.06 12.00
N PRO A 366 -17.10 2.97 10.84
CA PRO A 366 -18.54 2.66 10.79
C PRO A 366 -18.90 1.32 11.46
N TRP A 367 -17.97 0.37 11.49
CA TRP A 367 -18.18 -0.94 12.13
C TRP A 367 -18.51 -0.84 13.62
N ARG A 368 -18.09 0.25 14.28
CA ARG A 368 -18.48 0.50 15.65
C ARG A 368 -20.00 0.62 15.81
N TRP A 369 -20.68 1.30 14.88
CA TRP A 369 -22.14 1.42 14.91
C TRP A 369 -22.82 0.08 14.66
N VAL A 370 -22.31 -0.70 13.70
CA VAL A 370 -22.78 -2.06 13.40
C VAL A 370 -22.61 -2.96 14.64
N ARG A 371 -21.43 -2.93 15.27
CA ARG A 371 -21.14 -3.67 16.50
C ARG A 371 -22.12 -3.30 17.63
N ALA A 372 -22.35 -2.00 17.83
CA ALA A 372 -23.25 -1.51 18.85
C ALA A 372 -24.70 -1.97 18.59
N ALA A 373 -25.18 -1.90 17.36
CA ALA A 373 -26.52 -2.36 16.99
C ALA A 373 -26.70 -3.87 17.19
N ILE A 374 -25.73 -4.69 16.78
CA ILE A 374 -25.75 -6.14 16.98
C ILE A 374 -25.70 -6.48 18.48
N GLY A 375 -24.90 -5.75 19.26
CA GLY A 375 -24.76 -5.92 20.71
C GLY A 375 -26.02 -5.64 21.50
N LEU A 376 -27.07 -5.00 20.89
CA LEU A 376 -28.40 -4.87 21.54
C LEU A 376 -29.18 -6.20 21.60
N ILE A 377 -28.85 -7.15 20.72
CA ILE A 377 -29.61 -8.41 20.57
C ILE A 377 -28.74 -9.65 20.77
N THR A 378 -27.42 -9.49 20.93
CA THR A 378 -26.44 -10.59 21.09
C THR A 378 -25.43 -10.26 22.18
N SER A 379 -24.59 -11.27 22.56
CA SER A 379 -23.44 -11.03 23.40
C SER A 379 -22.33 -10.27 22.64
N GLU A 380 -21.47 -9.56 23.36
CA GLU A 380 -20.35 -8.81 22.77
C GLU A 380 -19.42 -9.70 21.91
N GLY A 381 -19.15 -10.93 22.33
CA GLY A 381 -18.31 -11.86 21.57
C GLY A 381 -18.93 -12.25 20.24
N VAL A 382 -20.23 -12.52 20.21
CA VAL A 382 -20.99 -12.83 18.99
C VAL A 382 -21.02 -11.61 18.06
N ALA A 383 -21.25 -10.42 18.62
CA ALA A 383 -21.21 -9.16 17.84
C ALA A 383 -19.84 -8.94 17.18
N ASP A 384 -18.75 -9.18 17.91
CA ASP A 384 -17.40 -9.09 17.38
C ASP A 384 -17.13 -10.09 16.24
N ASP A 385 -17.60 -11.32 16.36
CA ASP A 385 -17.42 -12.35 15.32
C ASP A 385 -18.24 -12.05 14.06
N ILE A 386 -19.48 -11.57 14.22
CA ILE A 386 -20.31 -11.13 13.08
C ILE A 386 -19.64 -9.98 12.36
N VAL A 387 -19.13 -8.96 13.08
CA VAL A 387 -18.41 -7.82 12.46
C VAL A 387 -17.17 -8.29 11.71
N LYS A 388 -16.39 -9.22 12.25
CA LYS A 388 -15.19 -9.78 11.57
C LYS A 388 -15.57 -10.44 10.24
N VAL A 389 -16.58 -11.31 10.25
CA VAL A 389 -17.02 -12.02 9.04
C VAL A 389 -17.60 -11.04 8.02
N ALA A 390 -18.47 -10.12 8.45
CA ALA A 390 -19.05 -9.12 7.57
C ALA A 390 -17.99 -8.18 6.97
N ALA A 391 -17.01 -7.76 7.76
CA ALA A 391 -15.89 -6.95 7.28
C ALA A 391 -15.04 -7.71 6.25
N ALA A 392 -14.72 -8.98 6.52
CA ALA A 392 -13.95 -9.82 5.59
C ALA A 392 -14.68 -9.99 4.25
N VAL A 393 -15.97 -10.30 4.27
CA VAL A 393 -16.81 -10.42 3.06
C VAL A 393 -16.85 -9.07 2.31
N THR A 394 -17.02 -7.96 3.02
CA THR A 394 -17.04 -6.61 2.41
C THR A 394 -15.70 -6.27 1.78
N VAL A 395 -14.57 -6.59 2.44
CA VAL A 395 -13.22 -6.41 1.86
C VAL A 395 -13.06 -7.20 0.57
N LEU A 396 -13.46 -8.48 0.55
CA LEU A 396 -13.34 -9.32 -0.66
C LEU A 396 -14.24 -8.81 -1.79
N ALA A 397 -15.49 -8.46 -1.49
CA ALA A 397 -16.43 -7.91 -2.47
C ALA A 397 -15.93 -6.58 -3.05
N LEU A 398 -15.39 -5.70 -2.19
CA LEU A 398 -14.85 -4.43 -2.62
C LEU A 398 -13.54 -4.60 -3.41
N ALA A 399 -12.65 -5.50 -3.00
CA ALA A 399 -11.43 -5.81 -3.76
C ALA A 399 -11.77 -6.31 -5.18
N TRP A 400 -12.74 -7.22 -5.28
CA TRP A 400 -13.23 -7.70 -6.58
C TRP A 400 -13.83 -6.58 -7.44
N LEU A 401 -14.63 -5.68 -6.84
CA LEU A 401 -15.19 -4.52 -7.53
C LEU A 401 -14.09 -3.58 -8.02
N LEU A 402 -13.10 -3.27 -7.17
CA LEU A 402 -11.98 -2.39 -7.48
C LEU A 402 -11.07 -2.98 -8.57
N LEU A 403 -10.75 -4.28 -8.52
CA LEU A 403 -9.99 -4.95 -9.56
C LEU A 403 -10.63 -4.84 -10.95
N ARG A 404 -11.96 -4.75 -10.99
CA ARG A 404 -12.71 -4.64 -12.26
C ARG A 404 -12.97 -3.22 -12.72
N GLY A 405 -12.97 -2.26 -11.83
CA GLY A 405 -13.43 -0.90 -12.08
C GLY A 405 -12.38 0.19 -11.95
N LEU A 406 -11.19 -0.09 -11.37
CA LEU A 406 -10.12 0.89 -11.33
C LEU A 406 -9.56 1.15 -12.74
N PRO A 407 -9.16 2.40 -13.06
CA PRO A 407 -8.57 2.73 -14.35
C PRO A 407 -7.20 2.04 -14.50
N GLY A 408 -6.98 1.46 -15.67
CA GLY A 408 -5.68 0.93 -16.05
C GLY A 408 -4.60 2.03 -16.23
N PRO A 409 -3.35 1.65 -16.48
CA PRO A 409 -2.23 2.57 -16.64
C PRO A 409 -2.39 3.58 -17.79
N ASP A 410 -3.15 3.23 -18.79
CA ASP A 410 -3.48 4.00 -19.99
C ASP A 410 -4.78 4.83 -19.86
N GLY A 411 -5.40 4.84 -18.67
CA GLY A 411 -6.70 5.48 -18.42
C GLY A 411 -7.90 4.67 -18.91
N THR A 412 -7.68 3.55 -19.63
CA THR A 412 -8.71 2.58 -20.00
C THR A 412 -9.08 1.69 -18.81
N SER A 413 -10.00 0.75 -18.99
CA SER A 413 -10.30 -0.19 -17.92
C SER A 413 -9.16 -1.19 -17.71
N SER A 414 -9.08 -1.73 -16.49
CA SER A 414 -8.16 -2.83 -16.17
C SER A 414 -8.31 -4.05 -17.11
N LEU A 415 -9.47 -4.18 -17.78
CA LEU A 415 -9.75 -5.25 -18.75
C LEU A 415 -9.23 -4.94 -20.16
N GLU A 416 -9.25 -3.66 -20.57
CA GLU A 416 -8.74 -3.21 -21.88
C GLU A 416 -7.23 -2.98 -21.85
N GLY A 417 -6.68 -2.48 -20.74
CA GLY A 417 -5.22 -2.41 -20.51
C GLY A 417 -4.53 -3.78 -20.59
N ARG A 418 -5.29 -4.88 -20.39
CA ARG A 418 -4.78 -6.24 -20.62
C ARG A 418 -4.46 -6.52 -22.09
N SER A 419 -5.31 -6.07 -23.00
CA SER A 419 -5.09 -6.26 -24.44
C SER A 419 -3.87 -5.47 -24.92
N TRP A 420 -3.65 -4.28 -24.35
CA TRP A 420 -2.49 -3.45 -24.67
C TRP A 420 -1.17 -4.03 -24.12
N LEU A 421 -1.15 -4.59 -22.92
CA LEU A 421 0.02 -5.30 -22.38
C LEU A 421 0.41 -6.53 -23.21
N MET A 422 -0.56 -7.14 -23.91
CA MET A 422 -0.30 -8.26 -24.81
C MET A 422 0.22 -7.80 -26.18
N THR A 423 0.30 -6.48 -26.44
CA THR A 423 0.98 -5.95 -27.62
C THR A 423 2.50 -5.85 -27.33
N PRO A 424 3.36 -6.01 -28.34
CA PRO A 424 4.81 -5.84 -28.17
C PRO A 424 5.19 -4.46 -27.62
N ALA A 425 4.44 -3.41 -27.95
CA ALA A 425 4.65 -2.05 -27.46
C ALA A 425 4.26 -1.91 -25.99
N GLY A 426 3.13 -2.46 -25.57
CA GLY A 426 2.70 -2.42 -24.16
C GLY A 426 3.56 -3.27 -23.23
N ALA A 427 4.06 -4.39 -23.74
CA ALA A 427 4.98 -5.27 -23.03
C ALA A 427 6.35 -4.62 -22.79
N ALA A 428 6.78 -3.73 -23.69
CA ALA A 428 8.06 -3.03 -23.59
C ALA A 428 8.00 -1.84 -22.61
N ASP A 429 6.81 -1.33 -22.24
CA ASP A 429 6.68 -0.18 -21.33
C ASP A 429 6.79 -0.58 -19.85
N PRO A 430 7.88 -0.18 -19.17
CA PRO A 430 8.09 -0.47 -17.76
C PRO A 430 7.02 0.14 -16.85
N GLN A 431 6.44 1.27 -17.28
CA GLN A 431 5.49 2.04 -16.48
C GLN A 431 4.09 1.39 -16.51
N ALA A 432 3.72 0.79 -17.63
CA ALA A 432 2.47 0.04 -17.72
C ALA A 432 2.51 -1.23 -16.84
N ALA A 433 3.62 -1.96 -16.86
CA ALA A 433 3.79 -3.13 -16.00
C ALA A 433 3.73 -2.75 -14.50
N ALA A 434 4.41 -1.66 -14.10
CA ALA A 434 4.34 -1.13 -12.73
C ALA A 434 2.93 -0.66 -12.37
N GLY A 435 2.22 -0.04 -13.31
CA GLY A 435 0.84 0.40 -13.16
C GLY A 435 -0.12 -0.77 -12.89
N ILE A 436 0.00 -1.89 -13.60
CA ILE A 436 -0.85 -3.06 -13.39
C ILE A 436 -0.57 -3.74 -12.08
N ALA A 437 0.70 -3.96 -11.74
CA ALA A 437 1.09 -4.51 -10.44
C ALA A 437 0.60 -3.61 -9.31
N GLY A 438 0.79 -2.28 -9.44
CA GLY A 438 0.32 -1.28 -8.49
C GLY A 438 -1.20 -1.23 -8.37
N LEU A 439 -1.94 -1.33 -9.50
CA LEU A 439 -3.40 -1.38 -9.51
C LEU A 439 -3.93 -2.58 -8.71
N ALA A 440 -3.38 -3.76 -8.97
CA ALA A 440 -3.82 -4.97 -8.31
C ALA A 440 -3.55 -4.90 -6.79
N ALA A 441 -2.36 -4.45 -6.40
CA ALA A 441 -2.04 -4.22 -4.99
C ALA A 441 -2.94 -3.16 -4.36
N LEU A 442 -3.16 -2.02 -5.03
CA LEU A 442 -4.00 -0.93 -4.55
C LEU A 442 -5.47 -1.36 -4.36
N ALA A 443 -6.00 -2.24 -5.21
CA ALA A 443 -7.37 -2.73 -5.08
C ALA A 443 -7.59 -3.44 -3.73
N PHE A 444 -6.69 -4.33 -3.32
CA PHE A 444 -6.77 -5.01 -2.03
C PHE A 444 -6.51 -4.07 -0.85
N VAL A 445 -5.54 -3.17 -1.00
CA VAL A 445 -5.21 -2.16 0.02
C VAL A 445 -6.40 -1.23 0.25
N LEU A 446 -6.99 -0.65 -0.81
CA LEU A 446 -8.16 0.23 -0.68
C LEU A 446 -9.38 -0.51 -0.14
N ALA A 447 -9.60 -1.76 -0.55
CA ALA A 447 -10.69 -2.57 -0.01
C ALA A 447 -10.54 -2.75 1.50
N TRP A 448 -9.35 -3.12 1.95
CA TRP A 448 -9.06 -3.29 3.37
C TRP A 448 -9.14 -1.98 4.15
N LEU A 449 -8.55 -0.90 3.64
CA LEU A 449 -8.61 0.41 4.27
C LEU A 449 -10.05 0.93 4.40
N THR A 450 -10.91 0.65 3.40
CA THR A 450 -12.29 1.15 3.35
C THR A 450 -13.24 0.30 4.17
N ALA A 451 -13.10 -1.02 4.13
CA ALA A 451 -14.02 -1.97 4.76
C ALA A 451 -13.44 -2.68 5.99
N GLY A 452 -12.17 -2.49 6.32
CA GLY A 452 -11.55 -3.07 7.51
C GLY A 452 -12.11 -2.45 8.81
N PRO A 453 -12.30 -3.26 9.86
CA PRO A 453 -12.87 -2.77 11.12
C PRO A 453 -11.86 -1.99 11.97
N TYR A 454 -10.57 -2.15 11.72
CA TYR A 454 -9.51 -1.47 12.45
C TYR A 454 -8.58 -0.75 11.48
N VAL A 455 -8.75 0.57 11.37
CA VAL A 455 -7.96 1.43 10.50
C VAL A 455 -7.53 2.69 11.24
N LEU A 456 -6.30 3.15 10.96
CA LEU A 456 -5.64 4.28 11.58
C LEU A 456 -5.04 5.18 10.48
N PRO A 457 -4.80 6.48 10.74
CA PRO A 457 -4.39 7.42 9.69
C PRO A 457 -3.12 6.99 8.93
N TRP A 458 -2.15 6.42 9.60
CA TRP A 458 -0.87 6.00 8.99
C TRP A 458 -0.96 4.76 8.11
N TYR A 459 -2.05 3.97 8.20
CA TYR A 459 -2.28 2.84 7.30
C TYR A 459 -2.53 3.30 5.86
N ASP A 460 -3.05 4.51 5.66
CA ASP A 460 -3.26 5.10 4.34
C ASP A 460 -1.95 5.33 3.58
N GLY A 461 -0.81 5.38 4.28
CA GLY A 461 0.51 5.49 3.65
C GLY A 461 0.74 4.45 2.56
N LEU A 462 0.23 3.22 2.72
CA LEU A 462 0.36 2.19 1.69
C LEU A 462 -0.44 2.52 0.42
N ALA A 463 -1.64 3.07 0.54
CA ALA A 463 -2.40 3.55 -0.62
C ALA A 463 -1.70 4.73 -1.30
N TRP A 464 -1.21 5.70 -0.51
CA TRP A 464 -0.46 6.84 -1.02
C TRP A 464 0.83 6.46 -1.75
N ALA A 465 1.49 5.37 -1.35
CA ALA A 465 2.68 4.84 -2.05
C ALA A 465 2.34 4.16 -3.38
N LEU A 466 1.15 3.60 -3.52
CA LEU A 466 0.73 2.90 -4.75
C LEU A 466 0.06 3.84 -5.78
N LEU A 467 -0.60 4.91 -5.33
CA LEU A 467 -1.25 5.90 -6.21
C LEU A 467 -0.32 6.52 -7.28
N PRO A 468 0.96 6.86 -7.00
CA PRO A 468 1.86 7.41 -8.01
C PRO A 468 2.12 6.50 -9.21
N LEU A 469 1.93 5.20 -9.06
CA LEU A 469 2.09 4.22 -10.14
C LEU A 469 0.95 4.26 -11.17
N LEU A 470 -0.14 4.96 -10.84
CA LEU A 470 -1.36 5.06 -11.63
C LEU A 470 -1.57 6.50 -12.14
N PRO A 471 -2.36 6.71 -13.20
CA PRO A 471 -2.72 8.06 -13.64
C PRO A 471 -3.61 8.77 -12.62
N TRP A 472 -3.71 10.11 -12.75
CA TRP A 472 -4.61 10.92 -11.95
C TRP A 472 -6.07 10.45 -12.07
N SER A 473 -6.75 10.32 -10.95
CA SER A 473 -8.14 9.84 -10.94
C SER A 473 -8.94 10.45 -9.78
N ALA A 474 -10.23 10.13 -9.69
CA ALA A 474 -11.04 10.51 -8.54
C ALA A 474 -10.59 9.79 -7.25
N ILE A 475 -9.89 8.67 -7.36
CA ILE A 475 -9.39 7.90 -6.21
C ILE A 475 -8.40 8.72 -5.39
N ASP A 476 -7.58 9.55 -6.03
CA ASP A 476 -6.63 10.43 -5.34
C ASP A 476 -7.35 11.36 -4.35
N TRP A 477 -8.48 11.93 -4.76
CA TRP A 477 -9.30 12.81 -3.94
C TRP A 477 -10.01 12.08 -2.81
N LEU A 478 -10.47 10.86 -3.08
CA LEU A 478 -11.12 10.03 -2.06
C LEU A 478 -10.13 9.58 -0.99
N VAL A 479 -8.91 9.24 -1.37
CA VAL A 479 -7.83 8.90 -0.41
C VAL A 479 -7.43 10.15 0.38
N LEU A 480 -7.34 11.33 -0.24
CA LEU A 480 -7.10 12.59 0.46
C LEU A 480 -8.19 12.88 1.50
N ALA A 481 -9.46 12.83 1.09
CA ALA A 481 -10.58 13.06 2.00
C ALA A 481 -10.59 12.05 3.15
N ARG A 482 -10.31 10.78 2.87
CA ARG A 482 -10.24 9.73 3.87
C ARG A 482 -9.11 9.96 4.87
N THR A 483 -7.90 10.22 4.40
CA THR A 483 -6.73 10.45 5.26
C THR A 483 -6.95 11.69 6.13
N THR A 484 -7.52 12.77 5.56
CA THR A 484 -7.88 13.98 6.30
C THR A 484 -8.91 13.69 7.40
N ALA A 485 -9.98 12.96 7.08
CA ALA A 485 -11.02 12.58 8.05
C ALA A 485 -10.44 11.74 9.20
N LEU A 486 -9.56 10.78 8.89
CA LEU A 486 -8.89 9.97 9.90
C LEU A 486 -7.92 10.78 10.75
N ALA A 487 -7.12 11.66 10.15
CA ALA A 487 -6.17 12.50 10.88
C ALA A 487 -6.88 13.45 11.85
N ILE A 488 -7.98 14.08 11.42
CA ILE A 488 -8.81 14.92 12.30
C ILE A 488 -9.48 14.06 13.38
N GLY A 489 -10.07 12.92 13.01
CA GLY A 489 -10.73 12.00 13.93
C GLY A 489 -9.80 11.37 14.95
N TYR A 490 -8.50 11.36 14.70
CA TYR A 490 -7.51 10.85 15.63
C TYR A 490 -7.15 11.87 16.72
N LEU A 491 -7.51 13.14 16.56
CA LEU A 491 -7.31 14.15 17.59
C LEU A 491 -8.23 13.95 18.81
N PRO A 492 -7.76 14.23 20.03
CA PRO A 492 -6.37 14.37 20.41
C PRO A 492 -5.73 12.98 20.39
N ALA A 493 -4.56 12.86 19.82
CA ALA A 493 -3.90 11.59 19.56
C ALA A 493 -3.59 10.76 20.82
N ARG A 494 -3.43 11.44 21.95
CA ARG A 494 -3.15 10.84 23.27
C ARG A 494 -4.30 11.17 24.21
N GLY A 495 -4.83 10.12 24.90
CA GLY A 495 -5.92 10.28 25.86
C GLY A 495 -5.47 10.67 27.26
N ILE A 496 -4.16 10.52 27.56
CA ILE A 496 -3.60 10.78 28.89
C ILE A 496 -3.60 12.28 29.17
N ALA A 497 -4.09 12.67 30.33
CA ALA A 497 -4.18 14.07 30.81
C ALA A 497 -4.94 15.01 29.87
N MET A 498 -5.95 14.49 29.15
CA MET A 498 -6.79 15.31 28.29
C MET A 498 -7.75 16.18 29.14
N PRO A 499 -7.78 17.50 28.93
CA PRO A 499 -8.75 18.37 29.60
C PRO A 499 -10.19 17.94 29.26
N ALA A 500 -11.11 18.03 30.23
CA ALA A 500 -12.51 17.67 30.05
C ALA A 500 -13.18 18.42 28.89
N GLY A 501 -12.81 19.69 28.66
CA GLY A 501 -13.29 20.51 27.54
C GLY A 501 -12.90 20.03 26.15
N LEU A 502 -11.97 19.06 26.01
CA LEU A 502 -11.62 18.41 24.74
C LEU A 502 -12.31 17.04 24.56
N GLY A 503 -13.07 16.57 25.53
CA GLY A 503 -13.75 15.26 25.50
C GLY A 503 -14.69 15.08 24.31
N TRP A 504 -15.28 16.18 23.79
CA TRP A 504 -16.15 16.18 22.60
C TRP A 504 -15.43 15.70 21.33
N LEU A 505 -14.10 15.88 21.24
CA LEU A 505 -13.31 15.35 20.11
C LEU A 505 -13.42 13.83 20.03
N VAL A 506 -13.48 13.15 21.17
CA VAL A 506 -13.65 11.69 21.20
C VAL A 506 -15.13 11.32 21.04
N THR A 507 -16.03 12.00 21.76
CA THR A 507 -17.45 11.61 21.82
C THR A 507 -18.22 12.00 20.56
N VAL A 508 -17.93 13.15 19.96
CA VAL A 508 -18.62 13.65 18.77
C VAL A 508 -17.79 13.38 17.52
N VAL A 509 -16.54 13.87 17.48
CA VAL A 509 -15.75 13.79 16.23
C VAL A 509 -15.35 12.35 15.94
N ARG A 510 -14.62 11.68 16.84
CA ARG A 510 -14.10 10.34 16.61
C ARG A 510 -15.20 9.27 16.55
N ARG A 511 -16.24 9.37 17.38
CA ARG A 511 -17.33 8.36 17.43
C ARG A 511 -18.47 8.61 16.46
N GLY A 512 -18.67 9.85 16.01
CA GLY A 512 -19.79 10.26 15.16
C GLY A 512 -19.36 10.75 13.78
N VAL A 513 -18.66 11.89 13.73
CA VAL A 513 -18.32 12.58 12.46
C VAL A 513 -17.37 11.73 11.60
N THR A 514 -16.32 11.18 12.19
CA THR A 514 -15.32 10.42 11.43
C THR A 514 -15.92 9.16 10.78
N PRO A 515 -16.66 8.28 11.48
CA PRO A 515 -17.32 7.15 10.84
C PRO A 515 -18.29 7.55 9.72
N ALA A 516 -19.03 8.66 9.89
CA ALA A 516 -19.96 9.15 8.87
C ALA A 516 -19.20 9.58 7.60
N LEU A 517 -18.09 10.32 7.76
CA LEU A 517 -17.24 10.73 6.64
C LEU A 517 -16.58 9.53 5.95
N LEU A 518 -16.11 8.55 6.71
CA LEU A 518 -15.54 7.32 6.15
C LEU A 518 -16.58 6.51 5.36
N LEU A 519 -17.83 6.44 5.86
CA LEU A 519 -18.92 5.80 5.14
C LEU A 519 -19.24 6.55 3.85
N LEU A 520 -19.29 7.88 3.88
CA LEU A 520 -19.49 8.70 2.69
C LEU A 520 -18.39 8.46 1.66
N VAL A 521 -17.12 8.45 2.07
CA VAL A 521 -15.99 8.16 1.18
C VAL A 521 -16.10 6.75 0.59
N ALA A 522 -16.51 5.75 1.38
CA ALA A 522 -16.73 4.39 0.91
C ALA A 522 -17.84 4.33 -0.16
N LEU A 523 -18.95 5.01 0.07
CA LEU A 523 -20.07 5.09 -0.89
C LEU A 523 -19.64 5.80 -2.18
N LEU A 524 -18.93 6.93 -2.07
CA LEU A 524 -18.39 7.66 -3.22
C LEU A 524 -17.39 6.82 -4.00
N LEU A 525 -16.56 6.01 -3.33
CA LEU A 525 -15.65 5.07 -3.99
C LEU A 525 -16.44 4.04 -4.82
N VAL A 526 -17.45 3.42 -4.23
CA VAL A 526 -18.30 2.44 -4.93
C VAL A 526 -19.01 3.07 -6.12
N VAL A 527 -19.60 4.26 -5.95
CA VAL A 527 -20.27 4.99 -7.03
C VAL A 527 -19.28 5.34 -8.15
N THR A 528 -18.11 5.89 -7.82
CA THR A 528 -17.07 6.24 -8.79
C THR A 528 -16.62 5.04 -9.63
N VAL A 529 -16.50 3.87 -9.01
CA VAL A 529 -16.09 2.65 -9.70
C VAL A 529 -17.23 2.08 -10.56
N ARG A 530 -18.49 2.16 -10.09
CA ARG A 530 -19.66 1.67 -10.83
C ARG A 530 -20.06 2.56 -12.02
N SER A 531 -20.03 3.88 -11.85
CA SER A 531 -20.39 4.84 -12.92
C SER A 531 -19.47 4.73 -14.13
N ARG A 532 -18.18 4.45 -13.91
CA ARG A 532 -17.23 4.17 -15.00
C ARG A 532 -17.56 2.90 -15.78
N LYS A 533 -18.21 1.92 -15.14
CA LYS A 533 -18.66 0.70 -15.81
C LYS A 533 -19.92 0.93 -16.67
N ALA A 534 -20.80 1.83 -16.24
CA ALA A 534 -22.06 2.14 -16.93
C ALA A 534 -21.87 3.10 -18.13
N ALA A 535 -20.82 3.92 -18.12
CA ALA A 535 -20.50 4.87 -19.21
C ALA A 535 -19.80 4.23 -20.42
N ARG A 536 -19.82 2.90 -20.54
CA ARG A 536 -19.22 2.15 -21.65
C ARG A 536 -20.31 1.72 -22.61
N PRO A 537 -20.15 2.01 -23.94
CA PRO A 537 -21.04 1.50 -24.95
C PRO A 537 -20.98 -0.02 -25.09
#